data_f20ec6edcd726b668dfa3efff5071367
#
_entry.id   f20ec6edcd726b668dfa3efff5071367
#
_cell.length_a   1.000
_cell.length_b   1.000
_cell.length_c   1.000
_cell.angle_alpha   90.00
_cell.angle_beta   90.00
_cell.angle_gamma   90.00
#
_symmetry.space_group_name_H-M   'P 1'
#
loop_
_entity.id
_entity.type
_entity.pdbx_description
1 polymer ?
#
loop_
_entity_poly.entity_id
_entity_poly.type
_entity_poly.pdbx_seq_one_letter_code
_entity_poly.pdbx_strand_id
1 'polypeptide(L)'
;MSEFTTKAFNGYVAQGKLMGNRCKSCGELHIPPRQICSKCGSQQQEWHEFKGGGVVEAVTLNRVPSTPFKGRGPYAVGIIRLDEGPSISGLMAVDDPEKIAIGTRVIFTVVKEGERAILSFKTP
;
A
#
# COMPACT_ATOMS: atom_id res chain seq x y z
N MET A 1 3.88 -24.08 4.48
CA MET A 1 3.13 -22.83 4.61
C MET A 1 3.97 -21.69 4.07
N SER A 2 3.39 -20.83 3.28
CA SER A 2 4.15 -19.74 2.67
C SER A 2 4.40 -18.59 3.66
N GLU A 3 5.55 -17.94 3.54
CA GLU A 3 5.86 -16.72 4.29
C GLU A 3 5.20 -15.47 3.69
N PHE A 4 4.70 -15.54 2.44
CA PHE A 4 4.13 -14.39 1.73
C PHE A 4 2.65 -14.24 2.04
N THR A 5 2.35 -13.78 3.26
CA THR A 5 0.99 -13.68 3.78
C THR A 5 0.64 -12.22 4.09
N THR A 6 -0.66 -11.95 4.22
CA THR A 6 -1.15 -10.64 4.65
C THR A 6 -0.64 -10.29 6.04
N LYS A 7 -0.54 -11.29 6.93
CA LYS A 7 -0.01 -11.08 8.28
C LYS A 7 1.44 -10.62 8.24
N ALA A 8 2.27 -11.24 7.42
CA ALA A 8 3.67 -10.84 7.26
C ALA A 8 3.78 -9.44 6.66
N PHE A 9 2.95 -9.15 5.65
CA PHE A 9 2.89 -7.82 5.03
C PHE A 9 2.56 -6.75 6.07
N ASN A 10 1.53 -6.97 6.87
CA ASN A 10 1.13 -6.02 7.91
C ASN A 10 2.21 -5.84 8.97
N GLY A 11 2.94 -6.91 9.28
CA GLY A 11 4.07 -6.84 10.20
C GLY A 11 5.18 -5.93 9.70
N TYR A 12 5.48 -5.98 8.41
CA TYR A 12 6.47 -5.08 7.80
C TYR A 12 5.97 -3.64 7.77
N VAL A 13 4.70 -3.42 7.46
CA VAL A 13 4.11 -2.08 7.49
C VAL A 13 4.26 -1.47 8.88
N ALA A 14 4.01 -2.25 9.93
CA ALA A 14 4.18 -1.79 11.31
C ALA A 14 5.63 -1.38 11.62
N GLN A 15 6.59 -1.94 10.89
CA GLN A 15 8.01 -1.59 11.02
C GLN A 15 8.42 -0.44 10.09
N GLY A 16 7.49 0.10 9.32
CA GLY A 16 7.77 1.17 8.37
C GLY A 16 8.34 0.70 7.04
N LYS A 17 8.11 -0.56 6.70
CA LYS A 17 8.62 -1.16 5.45
C LYS A 17 7.48 -1.52 4.52
N LEU A 18 7.59 -1.10 3.26
CA LEU A 18 6.64 -1.47 2.22
C LEU A 18 7.20 -2.67 1.47
N MET A 19 6.78 -3.87 1.91
CA MET A 19 7.32 -5.12 1.40
C MET A 19 6.33 -5.83 0.50
N GLY A 20 6.78 -6.20 -0.67
CA GLY A 20 6.07 -7.12 -1.54
C GLY A 20 6.98 -8.28 -1.89
N ASN A 21 6.77 -8.91 -3.03
CA ASN A 21 7.63 -9.99 -3.46
C ASN A 21 7.89 -9.91 -4.97
N ARG A 22 8.95 -10.61 -5.36
CA ARG A 22 9.37 -10.73 -6.76
C ARG A 22 9.37 -12.19 -7.15
N CYS A 23 8.78 -12.49 -8.29
CA CYS A 23 8.83 -13.84 -8.85
C CYS A 23 10.23 -14.13 -9.36
N LYS A 24 10.84 -15.21 -8.88
CA LYS A 24 12.18 -15.62 -9.31
C LYS A 24 12.18 -16.14 -10.74
N SER A 25 11.04 -16.61 -11.23
CA SER A 25 10.93 -17.19 -12.57
C SER A 25 10.77 -16.15 -13.66
N CYS A 26 9.88 -15.15 -13.48
CA CYS A 26 9.59 -14.17 -14.53
C CYS A 26 9.95 -12.74 -14.14
N GLY A 27 10.30 -12.48 -12.88
CA GLY A 27 10.68 -11.15 -12.40
C GLY A 27 9.52 -10.23 -12.05
N GLU A 28 8.29 -10.70 -12.12
CA GLU A 28 7.11 -9.87 -11.80
C GLU A 28 7.11 -9.47 -10.34
N LEU A 29 6.82 -8.20 -10.08
CA LEU A 29 6.71 -7.67 -8.72
C LEU A 29 5.24 -7.70 -8.27
N HIS A 30 5.01 -8.09 -7.04
CA HIS A 30 3.69 -8.17 -6.44
C HIS A 30 3.65 -7.40 -5.12
N ILE A 31 2.61 -6.62 -4.94
CA ILE A 31 2.30 -5.99 -3.67
C ILE A 31 0.76 -5.84 -3.59
N PRO A 32 0.07 -6.30 -2.53
CA PRO A 32 0.59 -7.10 -1.41
C PRO A 32 1.24 -8.41 -1.88
N PRO A 33 2.04 -9.06 -1.01
CA PRO A 33 2.75 -10.28 -1.42
C PRO A 33 1.80 -11.40 -1.85
N ARG A 34 2.27 -12.19 -2.82
CA ARG A 34 1.53 -13.34 -3.34
C ARG A 34 2.39 -14.58 -3.27
N GLN A 35 1.76 -15.70 -2.89
CA GLN A 35 2.45 -16.99 -2.86
C GLN A 35 2.68 -17.56 -4.24
N ILE A 36 1.78 -17.25 -5.17
CA ILE A 36 1.83 -17.74 -6.54
C ILE A 36 1.80 -16.54 -7.47
N CYS A 37 2.72 -16.51 -8.44
CA CYS A 37 2.78 -15.42 -9.40
C CYS A 37 1.51 -15.40 -10.27
N SER A 38 0.88 -14.23 -10.36
CA SER A 38 -0.32 -14.07 -11.18
C SER A 38 -0.02 -14.10 -12.67
N LYS A 39 1.24 -13.91 -13.07
CA LYS A 39 1.65 -13.88 -14.47
C LYS A 39 2.08 -15.26 -14.98
N CYS A 40 2.89 -16.00 -14.23
CA CYS A 40 3.45 -17.27 -14.69
C CYS A 40 3.11 -18.47 -13.82
N GLY A 41 2.42 -18.28 -12.70
CA GLY A 41 2.01 -19.37 -11.81
C GLY A 41 3.10 -19.95 -10.92
N SER A 42 4.31 -19.41 -10.95
CA SER A 42 5.41 -19.93 -10.16
C SER A 42 5.21 -19.69 -8.67
N GLN A 43 5.66 -20.65 -7.85
CA GLN A 43 5.70 -20.49 -6.40
C GLN A 43 7.08 -20.04 -5.90
N GLN A 44 8.02 -19.81 -6.81
CA GLN A 44 9.37 -19.37 -6.49
C GLN A 44 9.38 -17.86 -6.33
N GLN A 45 9.20 -17.39 -5.09
CA GLN A 45 9.09 -15.98 -4.76
C GLN A 45 10.19 -15.56 -3.79
N GLU A 46 10.55 -14.27 -3.81
CA GLU A 46 11.46 -13.68 -2.84
C GLU A 46 10.89 -12.35 -2.37
N TRP A 47 11.24 -11.93 -1.16
CA TRP A 47 10.84 -10.64 -0.64
C TRP A 47 11.49 -9.51 -1.42
N HIS A 48 10.75 -8.44 -1.63
CA HIS A 48 11.25 -7.24 -2.30
C HIS A 48 10.77 -6.02 -1.52
N GLU A 49 11.69 -5.17 -1.10
CA GLU A 49 11.34 -3.92 -0.43
C GLU A 49 11.15 -2.83 -1.46
N PHE A 50 9.94 -2.23 -1.48
CA PHE A 50 9.63 -1.11 -2.35
C PHE A 50 10.12 0.19 -1.71
N LYS A 51 10.53 1.13 -2.54
CA LYS A 51 11.00 2.44 -2.07
C LYS A 51 9.88 3.29 -1.49
N GLY A 52 8.64 3.03 -1.88
CA GLY A 52 7.48 3.70 -1.34
C GLY A 52 7.02 4.92 -2.10
N GLY A 53 7.76 5.36 -3.11
CA GLY A 53 7.34 6.47 -3.97
C GLY A 53 6.40 6.02 -5.06
N GLY A 54 5.44 6.88 -5.40
CA GLY A 54 4.50 6.59 -6.48
C GLY A 54 3.63 7.79 -6.81
N VAL A 55 2.65 7.56 -7.67
CA VAL A 55 1.68 8.58 -8.07
C VAL A 55 0.27 8.07 -7.88
N VAL A 56 -0.65 8.99 -7.60
CA VAL A 56 -2.06 8.66 -7.43
C VAL A 56 -2.68 8.32 -8.78
N GLU A 57 -3.15 7.08 -8.93
CA GLU A 57 -3.89 6.64 -10.11
C GLU A 57 -5.39 6.85 -9.97
N ALA A 58 -5.91 6.66 -8.75
CA ALA A 58 -7.31 6.85 -8.45
C ALA A 58 -7.43 7.26 -6.99
N VAL A 59 -8.49 7.95 -6.65
CA VAL A 59 -8.75 8.37 -5.28
C VAL A 59 -10.25 8.34 -5.02
N THR A 60 -10.61 7.85 -3.85
CA THR A 60 -12.00 7.84 -3.38
C THR A 60 -12.05 8.59 -2.07
N LEU A 61 -12.91 9.60 -2.00
CA LEU A 61 -13.13 10.34 -0.78
C LEU A 61 -14.32 9.74 -0.04
N ASN A 62 -14.08 9.36 1.21
CA ASN A 62 -15.13 8.83 2.08
C ASN A 62 -15.50 9.88 3.10
N ARG A 63 -16.73 10.40 3.00
CA ARG A 63 -17.23 11.45 3.90
C ARG A 63 -17.91 10.91 5.14
N VAL A 64 -18.22 9.62 5.15
CA VAL A 64 -18.84 8.95 6.30
C VAL A 64 -17.85 7.93 6.84
N PRO A 65 -17.00 8.31 7.82
CA PRO A 65 -15.96 7.42 8.31
C PRO A 65 -16.56 6.17 8.94
N SER A 66 -15.97 5.03 8.63
CA SER A 66 -16.27 3.76 9.27
C SER A 66 -15.24 3.47 10.35
N THR A 67 -15.55 2.51 11.22
CA THR A 67 -14.55 2.01 12.17
C THR A 67 -13.38 1.42 11.37
N PRO A 68 -12.12 1.74 11.70
CA PRO A 68 -11.63 2.47 12.88
C PRO A 68 -11.53 3.99 12.74
N PHE A 69 -12.07 4.55 11.69
CA PHE A 69 -11.93 5.99 11.40
C PHE A 69 -13.04 6.84 12.00
N LYS A 70 -13.91 6.25 12.79
CA LYS A 70 -15.02 6.95 13.44
C LYS A 70 -14.51 8.14 14.25
N GLY A 71 -15.12 9.31 14.02
CA GLY A 71 -14.75 10.53 14.73
C GLY A 71 -13.64 11.34 14.06
N ARG A 72 -13.09 10.85 12.94
CA ARG A 72 -11.97 11.53 12.25
C ARG A 72 -12.40 12.54 11.19
N GLY A 73 -13.62 12.48 10.72
CA GLY A 73 -14.04 13.28 9.59
C GLY A 73 -13.72 12.61 8.26
N PRO A 74 -13.85 13.31 7.13
CA PRO A 74 -13.61 12.73 5.81
C PRO A 74 -12.18 12.21 5.65
N TYR A 75 -12.03 11.11 4.93
CA TYR A 75 -10.72 10.58 4.58
C TYR A 75 -10.74 10.08 3.13
N ALA A 76 -9.58 10.01 2.52
CA ALA A 76 -9.42 9.52 1.17
C ALA A 76 -8.61 8.23 1.16
N VAL A 77 -9.01 7.31 0.27
CA VAL A 77 -8.23 6.12 -0.04
C VAL A 77 -7.78 6.24 -1.49
N GLY A 78 -6.49 6.11 -1.72
CA GLY A 78 -5.93 6.21 -3.05
C GLY A 78 -5.42 4.89 -3.56
N ILE A 79 -5.45 4.71 -4.89
CA ILE A 79 -4.71 3.66 -5.55
C ILE A 79 -3.44 4.32 -6.07
N ILE A 80 -2.29 3.82 -5.62
CA ILE A 80 -1.00 4.41 -5.89
C ILE A 80 -0.22 3.48 -6.80
N ARG A 81 0.20 4.00 -7.95
CA ARG A 81 1.12 3.28 -8.81
C ARG A 81 2.54 3.54 -8.30
N LEU A 82 3.18 2.49 -7.80
CA LEU A 82 4.55 2.59 -7.30
C LEU A 82 5.54 2.76 -8.45
N ASP A 83 6.66 3.39 -8.18
CA ASP A 83 7.70 3.62 -9.20
C ASP A 83 8.21 2.31 -9.80
N GLU A 84 8.16 1.22 -9.05
CA GLU A 84 8.57 -0.10 -9.51
C GLU A 84 7.54 -0.79 -10.41
N GLY A 85 6.33 -0.24 -10.54
CA GLY A 85 5.31 -0.72 -11.47
C GLY A 85 3.98 -1.14 -10.85
N PRO A 86 3.95 -1.97 -9.80
CA PRO A 86 2.68 -2.41 -9.22
C PRO A 86 1.92 -1.28 -8.54
N SER A 87 0.60 -1.44 -8.45
CA SER A 87 -0.26 -0.49 -7.73
C SER A 87 -0.75 -1.09 -6.43
N ILE A 88 -0.94 -0.24 -5.43
CA ILE A 88 -1.47 -0.64 -4.13
C ILE A 88 -2.43 0.45 -3.62
N SER A 89 -3.46 0.05 -2.90
CA SER A 89 -4.36 1.00 -2.24
C SER A 89 -3.84 1.35 -0.86
N GLY A 90 -4.04 2.59 -0.45
CA GLY A 90 -3.63 3.04 0.87
C GLY A 90 -4.41 4.27 1.30
N LEU A 91 -4.39 4.55 2.60
CA LEU A 91 -4.98 5.75 3.16
C LEU A 91 -4.16 6.98 2.74
N MET A 92 -4.83 8.05 2.37
CA MET A 92 -4.15 9.31 2.05
C MET A 92 -3.98 10.10 3.34
N ALA A 93 -2.76 10.12 3.87
CA ALA A 93 -2.41 10.82 5.11
C ALA A 93 -2.04 12.27 4.79
N VAL A 94 -3.04 13.07 4.44
CA VAL A 94 -2.88 14.47 4.06
C VAL A 94 -3.85 15.34 4.85
N ASP A 95 -3.51 16.62 4.97
CA ASP A 95 -4.33 17.56 5.75
C ASP A 95 -5.69 17.81 5.11
N ASP A 96 -5.73 17.85 3.78
CA ASP A 96 -6.97 18.09 3.04
C ASP A 96 -7.18 17.00 1.99
N PRO A 97 -7.89 15.91 2.36
CA PRO A 97 -8.13 14.81 1.44
C PRO A 97 -8.90 15.20 0.18
N GLU A 98 -9.68 16.27 0.26
CA GLU A 98 -10.49 16.72 -0.88
C GLU A 98 -9.64 17.34 -1.99
N LYS A 99 -8.40 17.73 -1.71
CA LYS A 99 -7.50 18.36 -2.67
C LYS A 99 -6.56 17.40 -3.38
N ILE A 100 -6.64 16.11 -3.06
CA ILE A 100 -5.79 15.11 -3.71
C ILE A 100 -6.27 14.91 -5.14
N ALA A 101 -5.37 15.03 -6.09
CA ALA A 101 -5.66 14.85 -7.51
C ALA A 101 -4.92 13.64 -8.08
N ILE A 102 -5.49 13.03 -9.11
CA ILE A 102 -4.83 11.99 -9.89
C ILE A 102 -3.54 12.57 -10.48
N GLY A 103 -2.45 11.82 -10.40
CA GLY A 103 -1.13 12.28 -10.85
C GLY A 103 -0.29 12.91 -9.76
N THR A 104 -0.84 13.11 -8.56
CA THR A 104 -0.08 13.66 -7.44
C THR A 104 1.02 12.70 -7.00
N ARG A 105 2.22 13.22 -6.81
CA ARG A 105 3.35 12.43 -6.29
C ARG A 105 3.16 12.21 -4.80
N VAL A 106 3.34 10.97 -4.35
CA VAL A 106 3.16 10.61 -2.94
C VAL A 106 4.27 9.66 -2.50
N ILE A 107 4.47 9.56 -1.18
CA ILE A 107 5.41 8.62 -0.58
C ILE A 107 4.73 7.81 0.51
N PHE A 108 5.20 6.58 0.69
CA PHE A 108 4.71 5.67 1.72
C PHE A 108 4.97 6.24 3.12
N THR A 109 3.99 6.10 3.99
CA THR A 109 4.12 6.39 5.41
C THR A 109 3.24 5.42 6.19
N VAL A 110 3.38 5.43 7.51
CA VAL A 110 2.56 4.61 8.39
C VAL A 110 1.79 5.52 9.33
N VAL A 111 0.47 5.35 9.35
CA VAL A 111 -0.40 6.03 10.31
C VAL A 111 -0.78 5.01 11.37
N LYS A 112 -0.58 5.36 12.64
CA LYS A 112 -0.96 4.49 13.74
C LYS A 112 -2.30 4.90 14.31
N GLU A 113 -3.18 3.93 14.45
CA GLU A 113 -4.51 4.12 15.02
C GLU A 113 -4.64 3.13 16.19
N GLY A 114 -4.34 3.62 17.40
CA GLY A 114 -4.21 2.74 18.56
C GLY A 114 -3.05 1.77 18.37
N GLU A 115 -3.30 0.48 18.43
CA GLU A 115 -2.28 -0.57 18.22
C GLU A 115 -2.14 -0.97 16.75
N ARG A 116 -2.94 -0.39 15.86
CA ARG A 116 -2.93 -0.76 14.44
C ARG A 116 -2.03 0.16 13.64
N ALA A 117 -1.27 -0.42 12.74
CA ALA A 117 -0.49 0.33 11.74
C ALA A 117 -1.26 0.30 10.43
N ILE A 118 -1.49 1.45 9.83
CA ILE A 118 -2.26 1.58 8.60
C ILE A 118 -1.33 2.00 7.47
N LEU A 119 -1.36 1.23 6.39
CA LEU A 119 -0.63 1.55 5.16
C LEU A 119 -1.17 2.87 4.59
N SER A 120 -0.31 3.86 4.48
CA SER A 120 -0.71 5.22 4.10
C SER A 120 0.29 5.83 3.15
N PHE A 121 -0.15 6.89 2.48
CA PHE A 121 0.71 7.70 1.61
C PHE A 121 0.49 9.16 1.93
N LYS A 122 1.54 9.94 1.79
CA LYS A 122 1.50 11.39 2.03
C LYS A 122 2.22 12.12 0.91
N THR A 123 1.94 13.43 0.78
CA THR A 123 2.70 14.26 -0.14
C THR A 123 4.10 14.51 0.41
N PRO A 124 5.12 14.56 -0.45
CA PRO A 124 6.51 14.78 -0.01
C PRO A 124 6.70 16.10 0.71
#